data_daf9c25d0968440435007eeb42845f00
#
_entry.id   daf9c25d0968440435007eeb42845f00
#
_cell.length_a   1.000
_cell.length_b   1.000
_cell.length_c   1.000
_cell.angle_alpha   90.00
_cell.angle_beta   90.00
_cell.angle_gamma   90.00
#
_symmetry.space_group_name_H-M   'P 1'
#
loop_
_entity.id
_entity.type
_entity.pdbx_description
1 polymer ?
#
loop_
_entity_poly.entity_id
_entity_poly.type
_entity_poly.pdbx_seq_one_letter_code
_entity_poly.pdbx_strand_id
1 'polypeptide(L)'
;NKKKFNEVADDFLNFIDGKKLIIHNAEFDLSHLNNELKIIGKNKIDNEVVDTLSLAKNKYPGSQISLDALCKRYRIDNSKRVQHTALIDCDLLARVYINLIDQKEPTLDFKNIEEDVSKLNTGKVIYSTKIIKPSPEELKNHQIYLKTNLKKNYF
;
A
#
# COMPACT_ATOMS: atom_id res chain seq x y z
N ASN A 1 10.20 36.03 4.26
CA ASN A 1 9.79 36.05 2.85
C ASN A 1 9.59 34.62 2.36
N LYS A 2 8.36 34.26 1.99
CA LYS A 2 8.10 32.97 1.32
C LYS A 2 8.32 33.14 -0.18
N LYS A 3 8.91 32.13 -0.82
CA LYS A 3 9.10 32.11 -2.28
C LYS A 3 7.76 32.12 -3.00
N LYS A 4 7.69 32.77 -4.16
CA LYS A 4 6.53 32.73 -5.04
C LYS A 4 6.48 31.40 -5.79
N PHE A 5 5.30 30.99 -6.29
CA PHE A 5 5.14 29.71 -6.96
C PHE A 5 6.05 29.56 -8.20
N ASN A 6 6.23 30.62 -8.97
CA ASN A 6 7.12 30.63 -10.13
C ASN A 6 8.59 30.31 -9.80
N GLU A 7 9.02 30.60 -8.57
CA GLU A 7 10.41 30.33 -8.11
C GLU A 7 10.62 28.86 -7.69
N VAL A 8 9.56 28.14 -7.44
CA VAL A 8 9.59 26.74 -6.95
C VAL A 8 8.91 25.74 -7.88
N ALA A 9 8.29 26.22 -8.97
CA ALA A 9 7.50 25.40 -9.86
C ALA A 9 8.32 24.28 -10.53
N ASP A 10 9.57 24.57 -10.92
CA ASP A 10 10.42 23.56 -11.55
C ASP A 10 10.85 22.49 -10.55
N ASP A 11 11.22 22.88 -9.35
CA ASP A 11 11.54 21.94 -8.27
C ASP A 11 10.34 21.06 -7.92
N PHE A 12 9.14 21.67 -7.89
CA PHE A 12 7.88 20.95 -7.65
C PHE A 12 7.58 19.95 -8.76
N LEU A 13 7.63 20.36 -10.03
CA LEU A 13 7.38 19.48 -11.17
C LEU A 13 8.39 18.32 -11.22
N ASN A 14 9.67 18.59 -11.01
CA ASN A 14 10.69 17.54 -10.93
C ASN A 14 10.46 16.59 -9.76
N PHE A 15 9.95 17.10 -8.63
CA PHE A 15 9.64 16.26 -7.46
C PHE A 15 8.50 15.29 -7.72
N ILE A 16 7.48 15.70 -8.46
CA ILE A 16 6.29 14.84 -8.76
C ILE A 16 6.47 14.01 -10.01
N ASP A 17 7.50 14.25 -10.83
CA ASP A 17 7.70 13.58 -12.12
C ASP A 17 7.67 12.05 -11.98
N GLY A 18 6.89 11.41 -12.84
CA GLY A 18 6.69 9.96 -12.86
C GLY A 18 6.03 9.36 -11.62
N LYS A 19 5.55 10.17 -10.68
CA LYS A 19 4.94 9.69 -9.42
C LYS A 19 3.43 9.74 -9.48
N LYS A 20 2.81 8.78 -8.80
CA LYS A 20 1.37 8.77 -8.54
C LYS A 20 1.06 9.76 -7.41
N LEU A 21 0.10 10.65 -7.63
CA LEU A 21 -0.32 11.66 -6.67
C LEU A 21 -1.53 11.17 -5.89
N ILE A 22 -1.46 11.22 -4.57
CA ILE A 22 -2.56 10.88 -3.67
C ILE A 22 -3.05 12.17 -3.04
N ILE A 23 -4.28 12.55 -3.35
CA ILE A 23 -4.86 13.83 -2.97
C ILE A 23 -6.25 13.59 -2.38
N HIS A 24 -6.66 14.42 -1.42
CA HIS A 24 -8.00 14.38 -0.85
C HIS A 24 -8.83 15.53 -1.43
N ASN A 25 -9.78 15.25 -2.31
CA ASN A 25 -10.48 16.20 -3.16
C ASN A 25 -9.60 16.76 -4.30
N ALA A 26 -9.07 15.83 -5.10
CA ALA A 26 -8.05 16.11 -6.10
C ALA A 26 -8.45 17.19 -7.13
N GLU A 27 -9.72 17.28 -7.51
CA GLU A 27 -10.20 18.27 -8.47
C GLU A 27 -9.91 19.71 -7.99
N PHE A 28 -10.09 19.96 -6.70
CA PHE A 28 -9.85 21.26 -6.11
C PHE A 28 -8.38 21.67 -6.20
N ASP A 29 -7.47 20.83 -5.70
CA ASP A 29 -6.05 21.12 -5.66
C ASP A 29 -5.44 21.19 -7.06
N LEU A 30 -5.81 20.25 -7.95
CA LEU A 30 -5.32 20.22 -9.32
C LEU A 30 -5.80 21.42 -10.14
N SER A 31 -7.03 21.89 -9.93
CA SER A 31 -7.51 23.08 -10.62
C SER A 31 -6.68 24.31 -10.27
N HIS A 32 -6.35 24.49 -9.01
CA HIS A 32 -5.50 25.59 -8.54
C HIS A 32 -4.07 25.49 -9.07
N LEU A 33 -3.44 24.31 -8.92
CA LEU A 33 -2.08 24.08 -9.38
C LEU A 33 -1.94 24.26 -10.90
N ASN A 34 -2.89 23.71 -11.67
CA ASN A 34 -2.88 23.85 -13.12
C ASN A 34 -3.13 25.30 -13.57
N ASN A 35 -3.94 26.07 -12.84
CA ASN A 35 -4.11 27.50 -13.12
C ASN A 35 -2.82 28.26 -12.88
N GLU A 36 -2.13 28.03 -11.75
CA GLU A 36 -0.84 28.65 -11.45
C GLU A 36 0.23 28.27 -12.50
N LEU A 37 0.30 27.00 -12.91
CA LEU A 37 1.19 26.54 -13.95
C LEU A 37 0.89 27.24 -15.29
N LYS A 38 -0.38 27.40 -15.64
CA LYS A 38 -0.81 28.10 -16.87
C LYS A 38 -0.35 29.57 -16.86
N ILE A 39 -0.48 30.27 -15.71
CA ILE A 39 -0.06 31.68 -15.57
C ILE A 39 1.42 31.84 -15.85
N ILE A 40 2.26 30.86 -15.47
CA ILE A 40 3.70 30.89 -15.70
C ILE A 40 4.14 30.19 -17.01
N GLY A 41 3.17 29.84 -17.88
CA GLY A 41 3.43 29.25 -19.21
C GLY A 41 3.93 27.80 -19.18
N LYS A 42 3.63 27.06 -18.10
CA LYS A 42 3.98 25.62 -17.98
C LYS A 42 2.80 24.72 -18.30
N ASN A 43 3.13 23.45 -18.64
CA ASN A 43 2.12 22.41 -18.89
C ASN A 43 1.38 22.04 -17.61
N LYS A 44 0.14 21.58 -17.78
CA LYS A 44 -0.64 21.01 -16.69
C LYS A 44 -0.01 19.72 -16.16
N ILE A 45 -0.34 19.38 -14.91
CA ILE A 45 -0.01 18.10 -14.29
C ILE A 45 -0.74 16.98 -15.04
N ASP A 46 0.01 15.97 -15.48
CA ASP A 46 -0.49 14.78 -16.19
C ASP A 46 -0.23 13.46 -15.42
N ASN A 47 0.23 13.57 -14.19
CA ASN A 47 0.46 12.43 -13.30
C ASN A 47 -0.80 11.60 -13.09
N GLU A 48 -0.62 10.30 -12.83
CA GLU A 48 -1.70 9.47 -12.31
C GLU A 48 -2.15 9.99 -10.94
N VAL A 49 -3.45 10.23 -10.78
CA VAL A 49 -4.03 10.81 -9.55
C VAL A 49 -4.99 9.85 -8.90
N VAL A 50 -4.84 9.66 -7.59
CA VAL A 50 -5.80 8.95 -6.74
C VAL A 50 -6.49 9.96 -5.84
N ASP A 51 -7.79 10.15 -6.05
CA ASP A 51 -8.63 10.95 -5.18
C ASP A 51 -9.17 10.12 -4.03
N THR A 52 -8.63 10.35 -2.85
CA THR A 52 -9.06 9.63 -1.63
C THR A 52 -10.46 10.02 -1.18
N LEU A 53 -10.98 11.20 -1.55
CA LEU A 53 -12.37 11.58 -1.28
C LEU A 53 -13.33 10.71 -2.09
N SER A 54 -13.05 10.50 -3.38
CA SER A 54 -13.84 9.63 -4.25
C SER A 54 -13.77 8.17 -3.79
N LEU A 55 -12.59 7.67 -3.40
CA LEU A 55 -12.45 6.34 -2.81
C LEU A 55 -13.28 6.19 -1.53
N ALA A 56 -13.21 7.17 -0.62
CA ALA A 56 -13.98 7.16 0.61
C ALA A 56 -15.49 7.22 0.37
N LYS A 57 -15.93 8.01 -0.62
CA LYS A 57 -17.34 8.10 -1.01
C LYS A 57 -17.90 6.77 -1.50
N ASN A 58 -17.11 6.05 -2.29
CA ASN A 58 -17.49 4.73 -2.81
C ASN A 58 -17.51 3.68 -1.69
N LYS A 59 -16.56 3.73 -0.77
CA LYS A 59 -16.44 2.77 0.34
C LYS A 59 -17.47 3.01 1.46
N TYR A 60 -17.85 4.27 1.68
CA TYR A 60 -18.74 4.70 2.77
C TYR A 60 -19.85 5.64 2.28
N PRO A 61 -20.77 5.17 1.43
CA PRO A 61 -21.85 6.00 0.91
C PRO A 61 -22.70 6.58 2.05
N GLY A 62 -23.02 7.87 1.95
CA GLY A 62 -23.83 8.59 2.95
C GLY A 62 -23.12 8.93 4.27
N SER A 63 -21.84 8.60 4.43
CA SER A 63 -21.07 8.92 5.64
C SER A 63 -20.27 10.22 5.49
N GLN A 64 -19.84 10.79 6.62
CA GLN A 64 -18.84 11.85 6.60
C GLN A 64 -17.48 11.28 6.17
N ILE A 65 -16.88 11.93 5.18
CA ILE A 65 -15.65 11.48 4.51
C ILE A 65 -14.55 12.54 4.50
N SER A 66 -14.66 13.57 5.35
CA SER A 66 -13.55 14.51 5.58
C SER A 66 -12.33 13.77 6.15
N LEU A 67 -11.13 14.35 6.01
CA LEU A 67 -9.90 13.73 6.54
C LEU A 67 -10.03 13.43 8.04
N ASP A 68 -10.61 14.33 8.83
CA ASP A 68 -10.86 14.12 10.26
C ASP A 68 -11.85 12.98 10.53
N ALA A 69 -12.94 12.92 9.75
CA ALA A 69 -13.91 11.84 9.88
C ALA A 69 -13.30 10.47 9.55
N LEU A 70 -12.43 10.43 8.54
CA LEU A 70 -11.69 9.21 8.16
C LEU A 70 -10.66 8.84 9.22
N CYS A 71 -9.89 9.81 9.76
CA CYS A 71 -8.98 9.56 10.88
C CYS A 71 -9.71 8.95 12.07
N LYS A 72 -10.86 9.54 12.46
CA LYS A 72 -11.69 9.01 13.56
C LYS A 72 -12.18 7.59 13.27
N ARG A 73 -12.66 7.32 12.05
CA ARG A 73 -13.13 6.00 11.63
C ARG A 73 -12.04 4.94 11.71
N TYR A 74 -10.83 5.26 11.28
CA TYR A 74 -9.70 4.35 11.27
C TYR A 74 -8.88 4.37 12.58
N ARG A 75 -9.34 5.13 13.59
CA ARG A 75 -8.64 5.29 14.88
C ARG A 75 -7.21 5.81 14.71
N ILE A 76 -7.01 6.70 13.74
CA ILE A 76 -5.74 7.38 13.51
C ILE A 76 -5.72 8.61 14.42
N ASP A 77 -4.68 8.72 15.23
CA ASP A 77 -4.48 9.88 16.12
C ASP A 77 -4.21 11.14 15.29
N ASN A 78 -5.14 12.11 15.34
CA ASN A 78 -5.04 13.41 14.70
C ASN A 78 -4.88 14.56 15.71
N SER A 79 -4.52 14.28 16.94
CA SER A 79 -4.38 15.28 18.02
C SER A 79 -3.37 16.39 17.68
N LYS A 80 -2.33 16.07 16.91
CA LYS A 80 -1.32 17.02 16.43
C LYS A 80 -1.81 17.99 15.34
N ARG A 81 -3.02 17.77 14.80
CA ARG A 81 -3.61 18.59 13.73
C ARG A 81 -4.12 19.95 14.21
N VAL A 82 -4.04 20.26 15.51
CA VAL A 82 -4.45 21.56 16.10
C VAL A 82 -3.78 22.74 15.37
N GLN A 83 -2.58 22.56 14.85
CA GLN A 83 -1.92 23.51 13.95
C GLN A 83 -1.92 22.92 12.53
N HIS A 84 -2.98 23.13 11.76
CA HIS A 84 -3.11 22.66 10.38
C HIS A 84 -1.87 22.96 9.53
N THR A 85 -0.85 22.13 9.64
CA THR A 85 0.34 22.20 8.80
C THR A 85 0.20 21.19 7.67
N ALA A 86 0.59 21.59 6.47
CA ALA A 86 0.51 20.71 5.30
C ALA A 86 1.22 19.36 5.51
N LEU A 87 2.33 19.35 6.24
CA LEU A 87 3.08 18.10 6.52
C LEU A 87 2.28 17.13 7.41
N ILE A 88 1.58 17.64 8.43
CA ILE A 88 0.75 16.80 9.31
C ILE A 88 -0.43 16.25 8.51
N ASP A 89 -1.07 17.07 7.68
CA ASP A 89 -2.18 16.65 6.84
C ASP A 89 -1.75 15.60 5.81
N CYS A 90 -0.55 15.71 5.23
CA CYS A 90 0.03 14.70 4.35
C CYS A 90 0.29 13.36 5.08
N ASP A 91 0.86 13.37 6.29
CA ASP A 91 1.08 12.15 7.08
C ASP A 91 -0.24 11.46 7.43
N LEU A 92 -1.23 12.22 7.88
CA LEU A 92 -2.57 11.70 8.16
C LEU A 92 -3.23 11.13 6.90
N LEU A 93 -3.11 11.82 5.76
CA LEU A 93 -3.65 11.35 4.50
C LEU A 93 -2.99 10.04 4.05
N ALA A 94 -1.68 9.92 4.20
CA ALA A 94 -0.97 8.67 3.88
C ALA A 94 -1.50 7.49 4.71
N ARG A 95 -1.70 7.67 6.03
CA ARG A 95 -2.26 6.64 6.91
C ARG A 95 -3.72 6.31 6.57
N VAL A 96 -4.52 7.32 6.25
CA VAL A 96 -5.92 7.14 5.81
C VAL A 96 -5.95 6.36 4.50
N TYR A 97 -5.09 6.69 3.54
CA TYR A 97 -5.04 6.02 2.24
C TYR A 97 -4.72 4.53 2.37
N ILE A 98 -3.71 4.15 3.17
CA ILE A 98 -3.36 2.75 3.44
C ILE A 98 -4.58 1.97 3.97
N ASN A 99 -5.37 2.59 4.86
CA ASN A 99 -6.58 1.98 5.38
C ASN A 99 -7.75 1.97 4.38
N LEU A 100 -7.84 2.96 3.48
CA LEU A 100 -8.87 3.00 2.44
C LEU A 100 -8.71 1.86 1.42
N ILE A 101 -7.47 1.54 1.06
CA ILE A 101 -7.14 0.46 0.12
C ILE A 101 -7.00 -0.92 0.80
N ASP A 102 -7.31 -1.00 2.10
CA ASP A 102 -7.23 -2.22 2.93
C ASP A 102 -5.83 -2.88 2.98
N GLN A 103 -4.80 -2.16 2.57
CA GLN A 103 -3.41 -2.64 2.62
C GLN A 103 -2.80 -2.42 4.00
N LYS A 104 -3.35 -3.06 5.03
CA LYS A 104 -2.75 -3.07 6.37
C LYS A 104 -1.52 -3.97 6.46
N GLU A 105 -1.44 -4.95 5.57
CA GLU A 105 -0.33 -5.89 5.45
C GLU A 105 0.01 -6.06 3.97
N PRO A 106 1.28 -6.31 3.60
CA PRO A 106 1.62 -6.65 2.23
C PRO A 106 0.88 -7.93 1.85
N THR A 107 -0.15 -7.81 1.02
CA THR A 107 -0.81 -8.96 0.43
C THR A 107 0.11 -9.57 -0.61
N LEU A 108 0.44 -10.86 -0.47
CA LEU A 108 1.09 -11.61 -1.54
C LEU A 108 0.10 -11.70 -2.71
N ASP A 109 0.31 -10.86 -3.70
CA ASP A 109 -0.48 -10.91 -4.93
C ASP A 109 0.06 -12.02 -5.83
N PHE A 110 -0.61 -13.16 -5.79
CA PHE A 110 -0.27 -14.33 -6.62
C PHE A 110 -0.74 -14.19 -8.07
N LYS A 111 -1.52 -13.15 -8.42
CA LYS A 111 -2.06 -12.99 -9.78
C LYS A 111 -0.99 -12.72 -10.82
N ASN A 112 0.11 -12.06 -10.44
CA ASN A 112 1.21 -11.77 -11.34
C ASN A 112 2.22 -12.92 -11.48
N ILE A 113 2.10 -13.98 -10.67
CA ILE A 113 3.02 -15.13 -10.72
C ILE A 113 2.73 -16.01 -11.94
N GLU A 114 1.48 -16.07 -12.41
CA GLU A 114 1.12 -16.88 -13.57
C GLU A 114 1.71 -16.34 -14.89
N GLU A 115 1.87 -15.02 -15.03
CA GLU A 115 2.50 -14.42 -16.22
C GLU A 115 4.02 -14.56 -16.22
N ASP A 116 4.66 -14.51 -15.05
CA ASP A 116 6.12 -14.68 -14.93
C ASP A 116 6.54 -16.16 -15.00
N VAL A 117 5.71 -17.07 -14.53
CA VAL A 117 5.95 -18.53 -14.65
C VAL A 117 5.88 -18.97 -16.10
N SER A 118 5.06 -18.35 -16.95
CA SER A 118 5.00 -18.65 -18.38
C SER A 118 6.23 -18.17 -19.16
N LYS A 119 7.02 -17.24 -18.61
CA LYS A 119 8.28 -16.73 -19.19
C LYS A 119 9.52 -17.44 -18.66
N LEU A 120 9.38 -18.16 -17.55
CA LEU A 120 10.46 -19.04 -17.09
C LEU A 120 10.49 -20.25 -18.00
N ASN A 121 11.51 -20.31 -18.88
CA ASN A 121 11.84 -21.46 -19.69
C ASN A 121 11.62 -22.74 -18.87
N THR A 122 10.83 -23.66 -19.43
CA THR A 122 10.59 -25.00 -18.91
C THR A 122 11.86 -25.86 -18.95
N GLY A 123 12.94 -25.39 -18.37
CA GLY A 123 14.04 -26.24 -17.95
C GLY A 123 13.47 -27.21 -16.94
N LYS A 124 13.44 -28.51 -17.29
CA LYS A 124 13.03 -29.59 -16.38
C LYS A 124 13.67 -29.37 -15.01
N VAL A 125 12.88 -28.84 -14.06
CA VAL A 125 13.32 -28.74 -12.66
C VAL A 125 13.41 -30.20 -12.16
N ILE A 126 14.61 -30.71 -12.08
CA ILE A 126 14.85 -32.04 -11.52
C ILE A 126 14.72 -31.90 -10.00
N TYR A 127 13.54 -32.20 -9.50
CA TYR A 127 13.35 -32.33 -8.06
C TYR A 127 14.20 -33.52 -7.57
N SER A 128 14.82 -33.35 -6.41
CA SER A 128 15.58 -34.46 -5.79
C SER A 128 14.65 -35.67 -5.58
N THR A 129 14.90 -36.74 -6.29
CA THR A 129 14.18 -38.02 -6.14
C THR A 129 14.71 -38.83 -4.98
N LYS A 130 15.71 -38.34 -4.23
CA LYS A 130 16.28 -39.03 -3.10
C LYS A 130 15.32 -39.04 -1.93
N ILE A 131 14.59 -40.10 -1.78
CA ILE A 131 13.73 -40.34 -0.61
C ILE A 131 14.66 -40.80 0.54
N ILE A 132 14.79 -39.99 1.56
CA ILE A 132 15.49 -40.35 2.79
C ILE A 132 14.51 -41.20 3.61
N LYS A 133 14.83 -42.49 3.73
CA LYS A 133 14.07 -43.40 4.59
C LYS A 133 14.70 -43.39 6.00
N PRO A 134 13.89 -43.33 7.05
CA PRO A 134 14.40 -43.39 8.41
C PRO A 134 15.01 -44.73 8.68
N SER A 135 16.05 -44.77 9.51
CA SER A 135 16.68 -46.01 9.95
C SER A 135 15.73 -46.83 10.84
N PRO A 136 15.93 -48.16 10.97
CA PRO A 136 15.11 -48.98 11.88
C PRO A 136 15.16 -48.49 13.33
N GLU A 137 16.27 -47.92 13.74
CA GLU A 137 16.46 -47.38 15.09
C GLU A 137 15.67 -46.09 15.30
N GLU A 138 15.66 -45.17 14.32
CA GLU A 138 14.83 -43.96 14.34
C GLU A 138 13.34 -44.30 14.37
N LEU A 139 12.89 -45.27 13.60
CA LEU A 139 11.49 -45.74 13.63
C LEU A 139 11.11 -46.29 15.00
N LYS A 140 11.97 -47.04 15.63
CA LYS A 140 11.73 -47.60 16.95
C LYS A 140 11.66 -46.51 18.02
N ASN A 141 12.57 -45.55 17.99
CA ASN A 141 12.58 -44.39 18.88
C ASN A 141 11.33 -43.55 18.68
N HIS A 142 10.89 -43.34 17.45
CA HIS A 142 9.67 -42.62 17.13
C HIS A 142 8.43 -43.35 17.71
N GLN A 143 8.32 -44.65 17.56
CA GLN A 143 7.23 -45.42 18.14
C GLN A 143 7.20 -45.36 19.68
N ILE A 144 8.35 -45.37 20.33
CA ILE A 144 8.46 -45.21 21.79
C ILE A 144 7.98 -43.80 22.17
N TYR A 145 8.42 -42.77 21.46
CA TYR A 145 8.01 -41.40 21.70
C TYR A 145 6.49 -41.22 21.56
N LEU A 146 5.89 -41.80 20.51
CA LEU A 146 4.43 -41.72 20.31
C LEU A 146 3.67 -42.37 21.48
N LYS A 147 4.15 -43.51 21.99
CA LYS A 147 3.51 -44.22 23.13
C LYS A 147 3.67 -43.51 24.48
N THR A 148 4.77 -42.80 24.68
CA THR A 148 5.07 -42.16 25.98
C THR A 148 4.57 -40.74 26.08
N ASN A 149 4.58 -39.96 24.99
CA ASN A 149 4.35 -38.53 25.03
C ASN A 149 2.99 -38.11 24.41
N LEU A 150 2.32 -38.94 23.65
CA LEU A 150 1.01 -38.64 23.08
C LEU A 150 -0.10 -39.35 23.86
N LYS A 151 -1.07 -38.55 24.36
CA LYS A 151 -2.27 -39.07 25.08
C LYS A 151 -3.26 -39.81 24.16
N LYS A 152 -3.19 -39.59 22.84
CA LYS A 152 -4.02 -40.28 21.83
C LYS A 152 -3.13 -40.65 20.65
N ASN A 153 -3.18 -41.91 20.27
CA ASN A 153 -2.49 -42.41 19.08
C ASN A 153 -3.44 -42.31 17.89
N TYR A 154 -3.12 -41.49 16.90
CA TYR A 154 -3.93 -41.27 15.70
C TYR A 154 -3.44 -42.06 14.49
N PHE A 155 -2.45 -42.95 14.66
CA PHE A 155 -1.85 -43.81 13.60
C PHE A 155 -1.89 -45.28 13.98
#